data_8b9eed2e26b5d587a930d6ae4c6711c0
#
_entry.id   8b9eed2e26b5d587a930d6ae4c6711c0
#
_cell.length_a   1.000
_cell.length_b   1.000
_cell.length_c   1.000
_cell.angle_alpha   90.00
_cell.angle_beta   90.00
_cell.angle_gamma   90.00
#
_symmetry.space_group_name_H-M   'P 1'
#
loop_
_entity.id
_entity.type
_entity.pdbx_description
1 polymer ?
#
loop_
_entity_poly.entity_id
_entity_poly.type
_entity_poly.pdbx_seq_one_letter_code
_entity_poly.pdbx_strand_id
1 'polypeptide(L)' 'MEKKSHKVKSTVWVDPVSNEYVITIPENYCNELDWYEGTEIVMTLDVDGIFLEEEYDG' A
#
# COMPACT_ATOMS: atom_id res chain seq x y z
N MET A 1 -20.54 -16.03 2.58
CA MET A 1 -20.37 -14.94 3.05
C MET A 1 -19.91 -13.98 2.11
N GLU A 2 -20.19 -12.85 2.24
CA GLU A 2 -19.84 -12.01 1.32
C GLU A 2 -18.62 -11.34 1.61
N LYS A 3 -17.89 -10.99 0.67
CA LYS A 3 -16.75 -10.37 0.87
C LYS A 3 -16.96 -8.94 0.89
N LYS A 4 -16.38 -8.25 1.80
CA LYS A 4 -16.53 -6.90 1.85
C LYS A 4 -15.45 -6.24 1.14
N SER A 5 -15.74 -5.27 0.36
CA SER A 5 -14.76 -4.48 -0.32
C SER A 5 -14.59 -3.23 0.44
N HIS A 6 -13.42 -2.96 0.94
CA HIS A 6 -13.14 -1.76 1.68
C HIS A 6 -12.43 -0.79 0.78
N LYS A 7 -13.05 0.33 0.50
CA LYS A 7 -12.46 1.35 -0.33
C LYS A 7 -12.24 2.60 0.47
N VAL A 8 -11.09 3.22 0.25
CA VAL A 8 -10.81 4.46 0.93
C VAL A 8 -10.04 5.31 -0.04
N LYS A 9 -10.19 6.61 0.07
CA LYS A 9 -9.49 7.52 -0.81
C LYS A 9 -8.23 7.99 -0.12
N SER A 10 -7.18 8.11 -0.89
CA SER A 10 -5.94 8.65 -0.37
C SER A 10 -5.39 9.62 -1.40
N THR A 11 -4.54 10.51 -0.97
CA THR A 11 -4.01 11.54 -1.84
C THR A 11 -2.53 11.31 -2.03
N VAL A 12 -2.07 11.51 -3.27
CA VAL A 12 -0.66 11.39 -3.54
C VAL A 12 0.04 12.66 -3.13
N TRP A 13 1.15 12.54 -2.41
CA TRP A 13 1.92 13.67 -1.95
C TRP A 13 3.32 13.57 -2.53
N VAL A 14 4.02 14.69 -2.58
CA VAL A 14 5.39 14.71 -3.00
C VAL A 14 6.23 15.10 -1.80
N ASP A 15 7.21 14.27 -1.46
CA ASP A 15 8.13 14.59 -0.39
C ASP A 15 9.12 15.60 -0.95
N PRO A 16 9.16 16.81 -0.43
CA PRO A 16 10.01 17.86 -1.00
C PRO A 16 11.50 17.58 -0.83
N VAL A 17 11.87 16.76 0.11
CA VAL A 17 13.27 16.47 0.33
C VAL A 17 13.78 15.45 -0.66
N SER A 18 13.07 14.35 -0.84
CA SER A 18 13.52 13.30 -1.72
C SER A 18 12.89 13.34 -3.10
N ASN A 19 11.85 14.17 -3.27
CA ASN A 19 11.13 14.24 -4.52
C ASN A 19 10.40 12.94 -4.84
N GLU A 20 10.11 12.15 -3.83
CA GLU A 20 9.39 10.92 -4.05
C GLU A 20 7.92 11.12 -3.83
N TYR A 21 7.10 10.34 -4.53
CA TYR A 21 5.67 10.40 -4.37
C TYR A 21 5.26 9.39 -3.31
N VAL A 22 4.40 9.81 -2.38
CA VAL A 22 3.99 8.93 -1.29
C VAL A 22 2.49 8.97 -1.15
N ILE A 23 1.92 7.91 -0.62
CA ILE A 23 0.51 7.87 -0.26
C ILE A 23 0.42 7.31 1.14
N THR A 24 -0.71 7.61 1.81
CA THR A 24 -0.94 7.10 3.14
C THR A 24 -1.80 5.84 3.04
N ILE A 25 -1.36 4.79 3.66
CA ILE A 25 -2.13 3.57 3.74
C ILE A 25 -2.79 3.56 5.10
N PRO A 26 -4.12 3.44 5.16
CA PRO A 26 -4.81 3.48 6.44
C PRO A 26 -4.31 2.42 7.40
N GLU A 27 -4.26 2.78 8.66
CA GLU A 27 -3.74 1.88 9.67
C GLU A 27 -4.52 0.58 9.73
N ASN A 28 -5.83 0.64 9.59
CA ASN A 28 -6.61 -0.58 9.65
C ASN A 28 -6.31 -1.52 8.50
N TYR A 29 -5.90 -0.99 7.34
CA TYR A 29 -5.51 -1.86 6.24
C TYR A 29 -4.19 -2.55 6.58
N CYS A 30 -3.27 -1.82 7.19
CA CYS A 30 -2.00 -2.41 7.57
C CYS A 30 -2.20 -3.49 8.62
N ASN A 31 -3.12 -3.23 9.56
CA ASN A 31 -3.39 -4.23 10.59
C ASN A 31 -4.00 -5.50 10.01
N GLU A 32 -4.87 -5.34 9.02
CA GLU A 32 -5.50 -6.49 8.40
C GLU A 32 -4.48 -7.33 7.67
N LEU A 33 -3.48 -6.70 7.09
CA LEU A 33 -2.49 -7.41 6.30
C LEU A 33 -1.23 -7.74 7.08
N ASP A 34 -1.17 -7.30 8.35
CA ASP A 34 0.02 -7.50 9.19
C ASP A 34 1.22 -6.79 8.60
N TRP A 35 1.00 -5.60 8.06
CA TRP A 35 2.08 -4.78 7.53
C TRP A 35 2.50 -3.79 8.60
N TYR A 36 3.76 -3.86 9.01
CA TYR A 36 4.26 -2.98 10.05
C TYR A 36 5.52 -2.30 9.57
N GLU A 37 6.11 -1.50 10.42
CA GLU A 37 7.31 -0.82 10.06
C GLU A 37 8.37 -1.86 9.71
N GLY A 38 9.00 -1.71 8.58
CA GLY A 38 10.00 -2.67 8.14
C GLY A 38 9.49 -3.75 7.22
N THR A 39 8.17 -3.85 7.05
CA THR A 39 7.63 -4.83 6.13
C THR A 39 8.02 -4.45 4.71
N GLU A 40 8.50 -5.43 3.96
CA GLU A 40 8.91 -5.15 2.60
C GLU A 40 7.79 -5.46 1.63
N ILE A 41 7.53 -4.52 0.75
CA ILE A 41 6.39 -4.60 -0.15
C ILE A 41 6.89 -4.61 -1.58
N VAL A 42 6.33 -5.51 -2.38
CA VAL A 42 6.64 -5.56 -3.80
C VAL A 42 5.56 -4.78 -4.53
N MET A 43 5.96 -3.86 -5.38
CA MET A 43 5.04 -3.08 -6.16
C MET A 43 5.10 -3.49 -7.61
N THR A 44 3.97 -3.81 -8.18
CA THR A 44 3.90 -4.21 -9.57
C THR A 44 3.08 -3.18 -10.34
N LEU A 45 3.65 -2.62 -11.38
CA LEU A 45 2.96 -1.65 -12.19
C LEU A 45 2.07 -2.38 -13.19
N ASP A 46 0.81 -1.98 -13.24
CA ASP A 46 -0.13 -2.60 -14.13
C ASP A 46 -0.79 -1.51 -14.94
N VAL A 47 -1.54 -1.87 -15.97
CA VAL A 47 -2.20 -0.89 -16.82
C VAL A 47 -3.22 -0.09 -16.05
N ASP A 48 -3.80 -0.66 -15.00
CA ASP A 48 -4.81 0.04 -14.23
C ASP A 48 -4.28 0.66 -12.96
N GLY A 49 -3.01 0.49 -12.65
CA GLY A 49 -2.48 1.07 -11.43
C GLY A 49 -1.33 0.26 -10.88
N ILE A 50 -1.18 0.31 -9.58
CA ILE A 50 -0.09 -0.39 -8.92
C ILE A 50 -0.64 -1.42 -7.96
N PHE A 51 -0.09 -2.62 -8.01
CA PHE A 51 -0.51 -3.69 -7.13
C PHE A 51 0.58 -3.86 -6.07
N LEU A 52 0.18 -3.87 -4.80
CA LEU A 52 1.12 -3.99 -3.70
C LEU A 52 0.90 -5.31 -2.99
N GLU A 53 1.99 -5.99 -2.68
CA GLU A 53 1.85 -7.19 -1.90
C GLU A 53 3.11 -7.38 -1.09
N GLU A 54 3.00 -8.08 0.01
CA GLU A 54 4.13 -8.30 0.89
C GLU A 54 5.06 -9.30 0.27
N GLU A 55 6.36 -9.04 0.41
CA GLU A 55 7.34 -9.96 -0.13
C GLU A 55 7.63 -11.01 0.91
N TYR A 56 7.55 -12.28 0.55
CA TYR A 56 7.85 -13.36 1.46
C TYR A 56 9.14 -14.01 1.03
N ASP A 57 9.95 -14.32 2.01
CA ASP A 57 11.17 -14.99 1.72
C ASP A 57 10.88 -16.44 1.72
N GLY A 58 10.79 -16.97 0.72
CA GLY A 58 10.53 -18.34 0.48
C GLY A 58 10.63 -19.44 1.45
#